data_94f293df80016ade756231247873e48c
#
_entry.id   94f293df80016ade756231247873e48c
#
_cell.length_a   1.000
_cell.length_b   1.000
_cell.length_c   1.000
_cell.angle_alpha   90.00
_cell.angle_beta   90.00
_cell.angle_gamma   90.00
#
_symmetry.space_group_name_H-M   'P 1'
#
loop_
_entity.id
_entity.type
_entity.pdbx_description
1 polymer ?
#
loop_
_entity_poly.entity_id
_entity_poly.type
_entity_poly.pdbx_seq_one_letter_code
_entity_poly.pdbx_strand_id
1 'polypeptide(L)'
;MNRCSPIAAATLALGLLVASGAHAQSVQRPFPKDALRGTLTVVQPPYVQMDDRTTRLAPGARIRGTDNNLLRPAALVKQELTVNYTMDRKGQVQEVWVLTEQEAQEKRATLGVERNYRFESQQSQSPSVLGTADASR
;
A
#
# COMPACT_ATOMS: atom_id res chain seq x y z
N MET A 1 65.64 -50.52 1.01
CA MET A 1 64.63 -51.59 0.76
C MET A 1 63.39 -51.23 1.42
N ASN A 2 62.25 -51.39 0.71
CA ASN A 2 60.80 -51.22 1.07
C ASN A 2 60.31 -49.78 1.02
N ARG A 3 59.79 -49.37 -0.01
CA ARG A 3 58.53 -49.54 -0.79
C ARG A 3 57.30 -49.61 0.17
N CYS A 4 56.63 -48.48 0.34
CA CYS A 4 55.21 -48.45 0.57
C CYS A 4 54.65 -47.15 0.03
N SER A 5 53.89 -47.26 -1.04
CA SER A 5 53.05 -46.21 -1.57
C SER A 5 51.89 -45.94 -0.65
N PRO A 6 51.56 -44.69 -0.31
CA PRO A 6 50.26 -44.36 0.18
C PRO A 6 49.36 -44.01 -0.95
N ILE A 7 48.33 -44.79 -1.14
CA ILE A 7 47.22 -44.51 -2.01
C ILE A 7 46.49 -43.28 -1.47
N ALA A 8 46.58 -42.19 -2.18
CA ALA A 8 45.83 -41.00 -1.86
C ALA A 8 44.34 -41.23 -2.21
N ALA A 9 43.54 -41.48 -1.20
CA ALA A 9 42.09 -41.43 -1.30
C ALA A 9 41.63 -39.97 -1.32
N ALA A 10 41.46 -39.45 -2.53
CA ALA A 10 40.81 -38.15 -2.74
C ALA A 10 39.30 -38.33 -2.51
N THR A 11 38.83 -38.10 -1.31
CA THR A 11 37.43 -37.94 -1.01
C THR A 11 36.98 -36.55 -1.42
N LEU A 12 36.38 -36.49 -2.58
CA LEU A 12 35.71 -35.28 -3.09
C LEU A 12 34.44 -35.06 -2.27
N ALA A 13 34.54 -34.30 -1.19
CA ALA A 13 33.40 -33.82 -0.43
C ALA A 13 32.74 -32.70 -1.22
N LEU A 14 31.77 -33.07 -2.08
CA LEU A 14 30.89 -32.13 -2.76
C LEU A 14 29.90 -31.56 -1.75
N GLY A 15 30.35 -30.50 -1.04
CA GLY A 15 29.49 -29.72 -0.13
C GLY A 15 28.42 -29.01 -0.93
N LEU A 16 27.18 -29.53 -0.91
CA LEU A 16 26.02 -28.77 -1.32
C LEU A 16 25.89 -27.58 -0.38
N LEU A 17 26.32 -26.41 -0.84
CA LEU A 17 25.91 -25.13 -0.26
C LEU A 17 24.43 -24.94 -0.60
N VAL A 18 23.55 -25.40 0.26
CA VAL A 18 22.15 -24.97 0.27
C VAL A 18 22.17 -23.52 0.74
N ALA A 19 22.22 -22.60 -0.20
CA ALA A 19 21.96 -21.20 0.06
C ALA A 19 20.50 -21.09 0.53
N SER A 20 20.30 -21.20 1.83
CA SER A 20 19.03 -20.85 2.47
C SER A 20 18.82 -19.37 2.23
N GLY A 21 18.05 -19.04 1.18
CA GLY A 21 17.54 -17.70 0.95
C GLY A 21 16.79 -17.29 2.20
N ALA A 22 17.43 -16.51 3.05
CA ALA A 22 16.75 -15.82 4.13
C ALA A 22 15.73 -14.89 3.46
N HIS A 23 14.51 -15.36 3.27
CA HIS A 23 13.40 -14.50 2.99
C HIS A 23 13.26 -13.63 4.23
N ALA A 24 13.77 -12.42 4.16
CA ALA A 24 13.44 -11.40 5.13
C ALA A 24 11.93 -11.26 5.09
N GLN A 25 11.26 -11.87 6.06
CA GLN A 25 9.82 -11.69 6.23
C GLN A 25 9.64 -10.21 6.52
N SER A 26 9.17 -9.49 5.51
CA SER A 26 8.78 -8.10 5.72
C SER A 26 7.66 -8.12 6.75
N VAL A 27 7.97 -7.61 7.93
CA VAL A 27 6.98 -7.44 8.99
C VAL A 27 5.92 -6.49 8.44
N GLN A 28 4.82 -7.04 8.00
CA GLN A 28 3.69 -6.25 7.53
C GLN A 28 3.15 -5.44 8.71
N ARG A 29 3.25 -4.13 8.60
CA ARG A 29 2.75 -3.22 9.64
C ARG A 29 1.22 -3.24 9.64
N PRO A 30 0.57 -3.36 10.81
CA PRO A 30 -0.87 -3.26 10.89
C PRO A 30 -1.28 -1.80 10.65
N PHE A 31 -1.99 -1.55 9.56
CA PHE A 31 -2.60 -0.25 9.27
C PHE A 31 -4.06 -0.22 9.71
N PRO A 32 -4.57 0.91 10.19
CA PRO A 32 -5.99 1.07 10.48
C PRO A 32 -6.86 0.69 9.27
N LYS A 33 -8.03 0.12 9.53
CA LYS A 33 -8.95 -0.31 8.46
C LYS A 33 -9.53 0.87 7.68
N ASP A 34 -9.65 2.01 8.33
CA ASP A 34 -10.12 3.29 7.78
C ASP A 34 -9.02 4.09 7.07
N ALA A 35 -7.77 3.61 7.12
CA ALA A 35 -6.69 4.26 6.39
C ALA A 35 -6.91 4.16 4.88
N LEU A 36 -6.81 5.30 4.24
CA LEU A 36 -6.94 5.46 2.80
C LEU A 36 -5.56 5.34 2.14
N ARG A 37 -5.54 4.90 0.89
CA ARG A 37 -4.34 4.90 0.04
C ARG A 37 -4.30 6.18 -0.76
N GLY A 38 -3.12 6.78 -0.90
CA GLY A 38 -2.91 7.92 -1.77
C GLY A 38 -1.45 8.24 -2.00
N THR A 39 -1.24 9.28 -2.77
CA THR A 39 0.08 9.87 -3.05
C THR A 39 0.21 11.17 -2.28
N LEU A 40 1.23 11.26 -1.44
CA LEU A 40 1.55 12.45 -0.65
C LEU A 40 2.68 13.21 -1.31
N THR A 41 2.47 14.50 -1.52
CA THR A 41 3.54 15.46 -1.84
C THR A 41 3.50 16.61 -0.84
N VAL A 42 4.57 16.83 -0.10
CA VAL A 42 4.68 17.96 0.82
C VAL A 42 5.08 19.20 0.03
N VAL A 43 4.19 20.18 -0.04
CA VAL A 43 4.45 21.44 -0.75
C VAL A 43 5.18 22.42 0.18
N GLN A 44 4.54 22.79 1.23
CA GLN A 44 5.06 23.67 2.29
C GLN A 44 4.30 23.39 3.58
N PRO A 45 4.95 22.81 4.60
CA PRO A 45 4.25 22.49 5.85
C PRO A 45 3.53 23.70 6.43
N PRO A 46 2.28 23.57 6.87
CA PRO A 46 1.51 22.34 7.00
C PRO A 46 0.71 21.93 5.75
N TYR A 47 0.89 22.56 4.61
CA TYR A 47 0.17 22.25 3.37
C TYR A 47 0.80 21.09 2.63
N VAL A 48 -0.03 20.14 2.24
CA VAL A 48 0.34 18.94 1.50
C VAL A 48 -0.63 18.73 0.35
N GLN A 49 -0.20 18.02 -0.65
CA GLN A 49 -1.02 17.54 -1.75
C GLN A 49 -1.24 16.04 -1.57
N MET A 50 -2.50 15.63 -1.58
CA MET A 50 -2.92 14.24 -1.53
C MET A 50 -3.71 13.93 -2.80
N ASP A 51 -3.20 13.03 -3.64
CA ASP A 51 -3.86 12.65 -4.90
C ASP A 51 -4.33 13.87 -5.71
N ASP A 52 -3.44 14.84 -5.96
CA ASP A 52 -3.72 16.10 -6.67
C ASP A 52 -4.66 17.09 -5.95
N ARG A 53 -5.04 16.81 -4.74
CA ARG A 53 -5.85 17.72 -3.91
C ARG A 53 -5.00 18.36 -2.83
N THR A 54 -5.02 19.69 -2.80
CA THR A 54 -4.37 20.42 -1.71
C THR A 54 -5.16 20.23 -0.42
N THR A 55 -4.49 19.77 0.61
CA THR A 55 -5.05 19.61 1.95
C THR A 55 -4.04 20.10 2.99
N ARG A 56 -4.37 19.93 4.24
CA ARG A 56 -3.54 20.38 5.35
C ARG A 56 -3.28 19.24 6.33
N LEU A 57 -2.07 19.22 6.87
CA LEU A 57 -1.76 18.37 8.03
C LEU A 57 -2.49 18.91 9.26
N ALA A 58 -3.12 18.02 9.99
CA ALA A 58 -3.73 18.36 11.28
C ALA A 58 -2.67 18.81 12.28
N PRO A 59 -3.01 19.67 13.24
CA PRO A 59 -2.11 19.97 14.36
C PRO A 59 -1.72 18.68 15.09
N GLY A 60 -0.42 18.39 15.18
CA GLY A 60 0.07 17.15 15.73
C GLY A 60 0.04 15.94 14.79
N ALA A 61 -0.17 16.15 13.50
CA ALA A 61 -0.09 15.09 12.50
C ALA A 61 1.25 14.35 12.56
N ARG A 62 1.20 13.04 12.36
CA ARG A 62 2.37 12.16 12.40
C ARG A 62 2.61 11.55 11.03
N ILE A 63 3.83 11.71 10.52
CA ILE A 63 4.28 11.02 9.30
C ILE A 63 5.28 9.96 9.73
N ARG A 64 5.00 8.71 9.41
CA ARG A 64 5.86 7.56 9.69
C ARG A 64 6.51 7.07 8.40
N GLY A 65 7.82 6.90 8.45
CA GLY A 65 8.58 6.30 7.35
C GLY A 65 8.35 4.79 7.21
N THR A 66 9.04 4.21 6.27
CA THR A 66 9.02 2.75 6.03
C THR A 66 9.48 1.95 7.24
N ASP A 67 10.41 2.49 8.01
CA ASP A 67 10.93 1.89 9.25
C ASP A 67 10.09 2.27 10.50
N ASN A 68 8.90 2.79 10.29
CA ASN A 68 8.01 3.28 11.35
C ASN A 68 8.57 4.46 12.17
N ASN A 69 9.66 5.06 11.76
CA ASN A 69 10.24 6.25 12.36
C ASN A 69 9.39 7.49 12.05
N LEU A 70 9.34 8.43 12.99
CA LEU A 70 8.65 9.71 12.76
C LEU A 70 9.50 10.60 11.84
N LEU A 71 8.90 11.01 10.73
CA LEU A 71 9.51 11.92 9.77
C LEU A 71 8.95 13.34 9.96
N ARG A 72 9.83 14.30 9.80
CA ARG A 72 9.44 15.73 9.81
C ARG A 72 8.91 16.10 8.42
N PRO A 73 7.74 16.74 8.32
CA PRO A 73 7.19 17.16 7.02
C PRO A 73 8.17 17.98 6.18
N ALA A 74 8.98 18.82 6.82
CA ALA A 74 9.97 19.65 6.13
C ALA A 74 11.06 18.84 5.40
N ALA A 75 11.35 17.62 5.85
CA ALA A 75 12.32 16.74 5.20
C ALA A 75 11.76 16.07 3.94
N LEU A 76 10.45 16.10 3.74
CA LEU A 76 9.75 15.43 2.64
C LEU A 76 9.27 16.40 1.56
N VAL A 77 9.69 17.65 1.61
CA VAL A 77 9.27 18.67 0.65
C VAL A 77 9.69 18.26 -0.76
N LYS A 78 8.74 18.36 -1.71
CA LYS A 78 8.89 18.00 -3.12
C LYS A 78 9.17 16.51 -3.40
N GLN A 79 8.98 15.65 -2.40
CA GLN A 79 9.01 14.20 -2.61
C GLN A 79 7.59 13.68 -2.81
N GLU A 80 7.42 12.84 -3.81
CA GLU A 80 6.19 12.13 -4.06
C GLU A 80 6.28 10.74 -3.42
N LEU A 81 5.38 10.46 -2.49
CA LEU A 81 5.43 9.25 -1.67
C LEU A 81 4.09 8.52 -1.70
N THR A 82 4.13 7.22 -1.95
CA THR A 82 2.95 6.37 -1.78
C THR A 82 2.73 6.10 -0.31
N VAL A 83 1.53 6.44 0.17
CA VAL A 83 1.21 6.41 1.59
C VAL A 83 -0.15 5.78 1.88
N ASN A 84 -0.31 5.28 3.10
CA ASN A 84 -1.61 5.14 3.74
C ASN A 84 -1.80 6.33 4.68
N TYR A 85 -3.00 6.85 4.77
CA TYR A 85 -3.28 8.00 5.63
C TYR A 85 -4.67 7.97 6.22
N THR A 86 -4.83 8.64 7.35
CA THR A 86 -6.12 8.88 7.98
C THR A 86 -6.42 10.38 8.02
N MET A 87 -7.70 10.70 8.01
CA MET A 87 -8.18 12.08 8.11
C MET A 87 -8.92 12.29 9.42
N ASP A 88 -8.83 13.49 9.93
CA ASP A 88 -9.64 13.92 11.06
C ASP A 88 -11.06 14.30 10.61
N ARG A 89 -11.92 14.65 11.58
CA ARG A 89 -13.31 15.07 11.31
C ARG A 89 -13.42 16.38 10.50
N LYS A 90 -12.32 17.14 10.43
CA LYS A 90 -12.25 18.40 9.68
C LYS A 90 -11.70 18.19 8.26
N GLY A 91 -11.42 16.96 7.85
CA GLY A 91 -10.82 16.65 6.56
C GLY A 91 -9.33 16.97 6.49
N GLN A 92 -8.64 17.11 7.62
CA GLN A 92 -7.20 17.30 7.67
C GLN A 92 -6.49 15.95 7.82
N VAL A 93 -5.31 15.83 7.25
CA VAL A 93 -4.50 14.60 7.35
C VAL A 93 -3.93 14.49 8.76
N GLN A 94 -4.26 13.41 9.46
CA GLN A 94 -3.88 13.21 10.85
C GLN A 94 -2.69 12.27 11.01
N GLU A 95 -2.71 11.13 10.35
CA GLU A 95 -1.62 10.17 10.41
C GLU A 95 -1.30 9.65 9.01
N VAL A 96 -0.01 9.54 8.71
CA VAL A 96 0.49 9.12 7.40
C VAL A 96 1.56 8.05 7.61
N TRP A 97 1.49 6.98 6.81
CA TRP A 97 2.50 5.92 6.75
C TRP A 97 3.06 5.84 5.34
N VAL A 98 4.34 6.15 5.20
CA VAL A 98 5.06 5.90 3.95
C VAL A 98 5.20 4.39 3.77
N LEU A 99 4.86 3.91 2.59
CA LEU A 99 4.78 2.49 2.31
C LEU A 99 6.04 1.97 1.63
N THR A 100 6.35 0.72 1.92
CA THR A 100 7.26 -0.06 1.08
C THR A 100 6.53 -0.52 -0.19
N GLU A 101 7.29 -0.97 -1.19
CA GLU A 101 6.70 -1.50 -2.43
C GLU A 101 5.76 -2.69 -2.16
N GLN A 102 6.09 -3.53 -1.21
CA GLN A 102 5.27 -4.67 -0.82
C GLN A 102 3.95 -4.25 -0.17
N GLU A 103 4.00 -3.28 0.75
CA GLU A 103 2.81 -2.72 1.38
C GLU A 103 1.92 -1.96 0.37
N ALA A 104 2.54 -1.34 -0.64
CA ALA A 104 1.83 -0.64 -1.70
C ALA A 104 1.00 -1.56 -2.60
N GLN A 105 1.34 -2.85 -2.68
CA GLN A 105 0.59 -3.84 -3.46
C GLN A 105 -0.76 -4.20 -2.82
N GLU A 106 -0.92 -3.98 -1.51
CA GLU A 106 -2.21 -4.19 -0.85
C GLU A 106 -3.24 -3.18 -1.36
N LYS A 107 -4.37 -3.68 -1.87
CA LYS A 107 -5.45 -2.82 -2.35
C LYS A 107 -6.17 -2.15 -1.17
N ARG A 108 -6.23 -0.83 -1.20
CA ARG A 108 -6.97 -0.01 -0.24
C ARG A 108 -7.83 1.03 -0.94
N ALA A 109 -8.85 1.50 -0.23
CA ALA A 109 -9.69 2.59 -0.72
C ALA A 109 -8.87 3.87 -0.91
N THR A 110 -9.14 4.60 -1.97
CA THR A 110 -8.56 5.91 -2.28
C THR A 110 -9.63 6.97 -2.10
N LEU A 111 -9.24 8.16 -1.67
CA LEU A 111 -10.18 9.27 -1.56
C LEU A 111 -10.65 9.68 -2.96
N GLY A 112 -11.97 9.68 -3.19
CA GLY A 112 -12.58 10.05 -4.47
C GLY A 112 -12.94 8.89 -5.40
N VAL A 113 -12.58 7.67 -5.07
CA VAL A 113 -13.27 6.51 -5.62
C VAL A 113 -14.62 6.45 -4.93
N GLU A 114 -15.66 6.88 -5.62
CA GLU A 114 -17.03 6.68 -5.17
C GLU A 114 -17.19 5.20 -4.86
N ARG A 115 -17.38 4.89 -3.59
CA ARG A 115 -17.85 3.56 -3.22
C ARG A 115 -19.21 3.45 -3.85
N ASN A 116 -19.34 2.73 -4.94
CA ASN A 116 -20.63 2.32 -5.48
C ASN A 116 -21.31 1.42 -4.44
N TYR A 117 -21.79 2.04 -3.36
CA TYR A 117 -22.78 1.44 -2.50
C TYR A 117 -24.08 1.42 -3.31
N ARG A 118 -24.26 0.35 -4.05
CA ARG A 118 -25.57 0.02 -4.60
C ARG A 118 -26.42 -0.39 -3.40
N PHE A 119 -27.20 0.54 -2.91
CA PHE A 119 -28.24 0.20 -1.96
C PHE A 119 -29.19 -0.78 -2.67
N GLU A 120 -29.45 -1.92 -2.06
CA GLU A 120 -30.39 -2.93 -2.58
C GLU A 120 -31.77 -2.34 -2.91
N SER A 121 -32.15 -1.23 -2.28
CA SER A 121 -33.36 -0.48 -2.58
C SER A 121 -33.41 0.15 -3.98
N GLN A 122 -32.29 0.24 -4.70
CA GLN A 122 -32.24 0.77 -6.07
C GLN A 122 -32.31 -0.33 -7.14
N GLN A 123 -32.27 -1.60 -6.76
CA GLN A 123 -32.41 -2.71 -7.71
C GLN A 123 -33.85 -2.93 -8.18
N SER A 124 -34.84 -2.30 -7.56
CA SER A 124 -36.26 -2.52 -7.85
C SER A 124 -36.85 -1.57 -8.92
N GLN A 125 -36.03 -0.71 -9.51
CA GLN A 125 -36.50 0.22 -10.56
C GLN A 125 -35.80 -0.07 -11.89
N SER A 126 -35.93 -1.28 -12.38
CA SER A 126 -35.84 -1.52 -13.82
C SER A 126 -37.23 -1.19 -14.39
N PRO A 127 -37.36 -0.20 -15.24
CA PRO A 127 -38.62 -0.02 -15.96
C PRO A 127 -38.82 -1.23 -16.86
N SER A 128 -39.81 -2.05 -16.53
CA SER A 128 -40.34 -3.03 -17.45
C SER A 128 -40.82 -2.29 -18.67
N VAL A 129 -40.06 -2.38 -19.74
CA VAL A 129 -40.55 -2.01 -21.06
C VAL A 129 -41.61 -3.05 -21.40
N LEU A 130 -42.86 -2.74 -21.04
CA LEU A 130 -44.00 -3.46 -21.56
C LEU A 130 -44.10 -3.12 -23.04
N GLY A 131 -43.79 -4.11 -23.85
CA GLY A 131 -44.04 -4.07 -25.26
C GLY A 131 -45.53 -3.77 -25.51
N THR A 132 -45.78 -2.73 -26.23
CA THR A 132 -47.08 -2.51 -26.81
C THR A 132 -47.16 -3.33 -28.07
N ALA A 133 -47.92 -4.39 -27.96
CA ALA A 133 -48.39 -5.13 -29.09
C ALA A 133 -49.36 -4.27 -29.86
N ASP A 134 -49.13 -4.23 -31.14
CA ASP A 134 -50.09 -4.43 -32.22
C ASP A 134 -51.54 -4.07 -31.97
N ALA A 135 -52.04 -3.17 -32.73
CA ALA A 135 -53.44 -3.12 -33.12
C ALA A 135 -53.55 -2.71 -34.61
N SER A 136 -53.62 -3.75 -35.40
CA SER A 136 -54.23 -3.72 -36.74
C SER A 136 -55.61 -3.12 -36.69
N ARG A 137 -55.89 -2.11 -37.51
CA ARG A 137 -57.02 -2.00 -38.46
C ARG A 137 -57.11 -0.66 -39.03
#